data_c453060f66da2bec1b41cd9ed7818191
#
_entry.id   c453060f66da2bec1b41cd9ed7818191
#
_cell.length_a   1.000
_cell.length_b   1.000
_cell.length_c   1.000
_cell.angle_alpha   90.00
_cell.angle_beta   90.00
_cell.angle_gamma   90.00
#
_symmetry.space_group_name_H-M   'P 1'
#
loop_
_entity.id
_entity.type
_entity.pdbx_description
1 polymer ?
#
loop_
_entity_poly.entity_id
_entity_poly.type
_entity_poly.pdbx_seq_one_letter_code
_entity_poly.pdbx_strand_id
1 'polypeptide(L)'
;MQAYISISFSKRKELEKEVQAIKNALQKCGVSGFVFVDEYQFSAKQEKKMMQKAMEDVEKSAILIAEVSEKGIGIGIEVGYAKAKNIPVIYVRNSKSEHSTTVSGIADFRVIYENEIDLEEKLEKILKTLSVSFKPHQTRTN
;
A
#
# COMPACT_ATOMS: atom_id res chain seq x y z
N MET A 1 -5.80 10.72 -7.62
CA MET A 1 -6.02 9.39 -6.98
C MET A 1 -4.75 8.97 -6.28
N GLN A 2 -4.87 8.48 -5.08
CA GLN A 2 -3.76 8.17 -4.18
C GLN A 2 -3.80 6.69 -3.77
N ALA A 3 -2.62 6.07 -3.68
CA ALA A 3 -2.43 4.78 -3.04
C ALA A 3 -1.67 4.97 -1.72
N TYR A 4 -2.13 4.32 -0.67
CA TYR A 4 -1.44 4.29 0.61
C TYR A 4 -0.42 3.15 0.61
N ILE A 5 0.86 3.47 0.84
CA ILE A 5 1.94 2.49 0.95
C ILE A 5 2.20 2.26 2.44
N SER A 6 1.77 1.10 2.91
CA SER A 6 1.96 0.64 4.29
C SER A 6 3.27 -0.13 4.39
N ILE A 7 4.16 0.33 5.24
CA ILE A 7 5.51 -0.19 5.36
C ILE A 7 6.01 -0.09 6.80
N SER A 8 6.88 -1.00 7.22
CA SER A 8 7.50 -0.96 8.53
C SER A 8 8.33 0.32 8.70
N PHE A 9 8.02 1.09 9.73
CA PHE A 9 8.76 2.31 10.07
C PHE A 9 10.26 2.03 10.27
N SER A 10 10.60 0.96 10.99
CA SER A 10 11.99 0.61 11.29
C SER A 10 12.80 0.20 10.06
N LYS A 11 12.14 -0.24 8.99
CA LYS A 11 12.77 -0.71 7.75
C LYS A 11 12.64 0.26 6.57
N ARG A 12 12.01 1.42 6.79
CA ARG A 12 11.73 2.37 5.71
C ARG A 12 12.97 2.73 4.88
N LYS A 13 14.10 3.01 5.54
CA LYS A 13 15.35 3.39 4.86
C LYS A 13 15.96 2.25 4.04
N GLU A 14 15.82 1.02 4.51
CA GLU A 14 16.35 -0.17 3.83
C GLU A 14 15.53 -0.56 2.59
N LEU A 15 14.29 -0.07 2.50
CA LEU A 15 13.33 -0.39 1.44
C LEU A 15 13.16 0.74 0.41
N GLU A 16 14.16 1.61 0.26
CA GLU A 16 14.08 2.75 -0.67
C GLU A 16 13.85 2.33 -2.12
N LYS A 17 14.56 1.30 -2.59
CA LYS A 17 14.41 0.78 -3.94
C LYS A 17 13.03 0.18 -4.18
N GLU A 18 12.52 -0.55 -3.20
CA GLU A 18 11.19 -1.18 -3.25
C GLU A 18 10.10 -0.11 -3.24
N VAL A 19 10.21 0.89 -2.39
CA VAL A 19 9.26 2.02 -2.36
C VAL A 19 9.27 2.76 -3.69
N GLN A 20 10.44 3.00 -4.26
CA GLN A 20 10.53 3.66 -5.56
C GLN A 20 9.91 2.82 -6.68
N ALA A 21 10.13 1.50 -6.66
CA ALA A 21 9.50 0.58 -7.60
C ALA A 21 7.98 0.61 -7.51
N ILE A 22 7.42 0.62 -6.29
CA ILE A 22 5.99 0.75 -6.05
C ILE A 22 5.46 2.07 -6.60
N LYS A 23 6.13 3.19 -6.31
CA LYS A 23 5.75 4.51 -6.81
C LYS A 23 5.80 4.59 -8.33
N ASN A 24 6.81 3.99 -8.96
CA ASN A 24 6.93 3.94 -10.42
C ASN A 24 5.77 3.17 -11.06
N ALA A 25 5.43 2.01 -10.51
CA ALA A 25 4.30 1.21 -11.00
C ALA A 25 2.97 1.98 -10.88
N LEU A 26 2.75 2.64 -9.75
CA LEU A 26 1.57 3.47 -9.51
C LEU A 26 1.50 4.65 -10.49
N GLN A 27 2.61 5.35 -10.71
CA GLN A 27 2.67 6.51 -11.60
C GLN A 27 2.28 6.15 -13.03
N LYS A 28 2.68 4.99 -13.53
CA LYS A 28 2.28 4.49 -14.85
C LYS A 28 0.77 4.30 -15.00
N CYS A 29 0.07 4.14 -13.89
CA CYS A 29 -1.39 4.03 -13.83
C CYS A 29 -2.09 5.34 -13.42
N GLY A 30 -1.36 6.45 -13.33
CA GLY A 30 -1.89 7.75 -12.95
C GLY A 30 -2.23 7.88 -11.46
N VAL A 31 -1.61 7.07 -10.61
CA VAL A 31 -1.84 7.05 -9.16
C VAL A 31 -0.59 7.53 -8.43
N SER A 32 -0.75 8.41 -7.47
CA SER A 32 0.34 8.85 -6.61
C SER A 32 0.52 7.92 -5.40
N GLY A 33 1.75 7.58 -5.08
CA GLY A 33 2.09 6.79 -3.89
C GLY A 33 2.31 7.67 -2.68
N PHE A 34 1.60 7.37 -1.59
CA PHE A 34 1.70 8.06 -0.31
C PHE A 34 2.33 7.14 0.73
N VAL A 35 3.45 7.56 1.31
CA VAL A 35 4.12 6.85 2.39
C VAL A 35 3.98 7.67 3.67
N PHE A 36 3.19 7.19 4.61
CA PHE A 36 2.84 7.92 5.83
C PHE A 36 4.07 8.38 6.61
N VAL A 37 5.04 7.50 6.78
CA VAL A 37 6.26 7.79 7.56
C VAL A 37 7.16 8.85 6.92
N ASP A 38 6.99 9.13 5.63
CA ASP A 38 7.75 10.17 4.92
C ASP A 38 7.11 11.55 5.06
N GLU A 39 5.81 11.60 5.35
CA GLU A 39 5.01 12.84 5.32
C GLU A 39 4.88 13.51 6.69
N TYR A 40 5.02 12.74 7.79
CA TYR A 40 4.76 13.24 9.13
C TYR A 40 5.84 12.86 10.12
N GLN A 41 6.07 13.76 11.07
CA GLN A 41 6.81 13.46 12.30
C GLN A 41 5.89 13.70 13.51
N PHE A 42 5.80 12.68 14.36
CA PHE A 42 5.04 12.74 15.60
C PHE A 42 5.95 12.46 16.79
N SER A 43 5.74 13.17 17.90
CA SER A 43 6.39 12.85 19.17
C SER A 43 5.73 11.64 19.83
N ALA A 44 6.41 11.01 20.79
CA ALA A 44 5.86 9.88 21.54
C ALA A 44 4.53 10.21 22.26
N LYS A 45 4.28 11.49 22.56
CA LYS A 45 3.04 11.96 23.20
C LYS A 45 1.88 12.14 22.23
N GLN A 46 2.11 12.02 20.93
CA GLN A 46 1.12 12.27 19.86
C GLN A 46 0.60 10.98 19.22
N GLU A 47 0.70 9.85 19.89
CA GLU A 47 0.30 8.55 19.34
C GLU A 47 -1.15 8.51 18.88
N LYS A 48 -2.06 9.12 19.62
CA LYS A 48 -3.48 9.20 19.24
C LYS A 48 -3.68 10.01 17.96
N LYS A 49 -3.03 11.17 17.87
CA LYS A 49 -3.08 12.03 16.68
C LYS A 49 -2.46 11.34 15.48
N MET A 50 -1.34 10.66 15.68
CA MET A 50 -0.67 9.89 14.64
C MET A 50 -1.60 8.82 14.05
N MET A 51 -2.24 8.03 14.88
CA MET A 51 -3.14 6.97 14.42
C MET A 51 -4.41 7.51 13.78
N GLN A 52 -4.99 8.59 14.30
CA GLN A 52 -6.11 9.26 13.64
C GLN A 52 -5.73 9.71 12.22
N LYS A 53 -4.56 10.30 12.07
CA LYS A 53 -4.07 10.76 10.77
C LYS A 53 -3.81 9.61 9.81
N ALA A 54 -3.23 8.52 10.30
CA ALA A 54 -3.01 7.33 9.49
C ALA A 54 -4.33 6.75 8.96
N MET A 55 -5.34 6.64 9.80
CA MET A 55 -6.66 6.15 9.39
C MET A 55 -7.33 7.08 8.38
N GLU A 56 -7.26 8.40 8.57
CA GLU A 56 -7.76 9.38 7.60
C GLU A 56 -7.08 9.24 6.23
N ASP A 57 -5.76 9.07 6.21
CA ASP A 57 -5.00 8.94 4.97
C ASP A 57 -5.29 7.62 4.25
N VAL A 58 -5.48 6.53 4.99
CA VAL A 58 -5.97 5.27 4.41
C VAL A 58 -7.34 5.46 3.77
N GLU A 59 -8.26 6.11 4.47
CA GLU A 59 -9.63 6.33 4.01
C GLU A 59 -9.71 7.18 2.74
N LYS A 60 -8.77 8.11 2.55
CA LYS A 60 -8.66 8.92 1.33
C LYS A 60 -8.04 8.18 0.14
N SER A 61 -7.48 7.02 0.38
CA SER A 61 -6.75 6.26 -0.64
C SER A 61 -7.67 5.32 -1.40
N ALA A 62 -7.40 5.16 -2.69
CA ALA A 62 -8.15 4.25 -3.57
C ALA A 62 -7.69 2.80 -3.43
N ILE A 63 -6.48 2.60 -2.95
CA ILE A 63 -5.86 1.28 -2.78
C ILE A 63 -4.80 1.37 -1.68
N LEU A 64 -4.55 0.26 -0.98
CA LEU A 64 -3.46 0.11 -0.04
C LEU A 64 -2.49 -0.97 -0.53
N ILE A 65 -1.21 -0.63 -0.58
CA ILE A 65 -0.14 -1.57 -0.88
C ILE A 65 0.64 -1.81 0.42
N ALA A 66 0.60 -3.04 0.91
CA ALA A 66 1.29 -3.43 2.13
C ALA A 66 2.60 -4.16 1.81
N GLU A 67 3.73 -3.52 2.11
CA GLU A 67 5.05 -4.14 2.05
C GLU A 67 5.32 -4.87 3.37
N VAL A 68 5.22 -6.19 3.33
CA VAL A 68 5.24 -7.05 4.52
C VAL A 68 6.49 -7.93 4.63
N SER A 69 7.57 -7.56 3.97
CA SER A 69 8.86 -8.24 4.12
C SER A 69 9.36 -8.19 5.57
N GLU A 70 9.01 -7.14 6.29
CA GLU A 70 9.11 -7.05 7.74
C GLU A 70 7.69 -6.97 8.32
N LYS A 71 7.38 -7.81 9.29
CA LYS A 71 6.10 -7.78 9.99
C LYS A 71 6.01 -6.56 10.89
N GLY A 72 4.85 -5.91 10.93
CA GLY A 72 4.61 -4.74 11.77
C GLY A 72 3.16 -4.66 12.20
N ILE A 73 2.95 -4.29 13.47
CA ILE A 73 1.60 -4.12 14.02
C ILE A 73 0.84 -3.03 13.27
N GLY A 74 1.51 -1.91 12.96
CA GLY A 74 0.92 -0.80 12.21
C GLY A 74 0.42 -1.21 10.84
N ILE A 75 1.16 -2.05 10.12
CA ILE A 75 0.74 -2.58 8.82
C ILE A 75 -0.57 -3.36 8.96
N GLY A 76 -0.66 -4.25 9.95
CA GLY A 76 -1.86 -5.04 10.21
C GLY A 76 -3.09 -4.18 10.52
N ILE A 77 -2.94 -3.13 11.31
CA ILE A 77 -4.01 -2.18 11.64
C ILE A 77 -4.48 -1.44 10.38
N GLU A 78 -3.56 -0.92 9.60
CA GLU A 78 -3.87 -0.18 8.37
C GLU A 78 -4.55 -1.06 7.32
N VAL A 79 -4.08 -2.27 7.14
CA VAL A 79 -4.68 -3.26 6.23
C VAL A 79 -6.09 -3.64 6.68
N GLY A 80 -6.30 -3.91 7.95
CA GLY A 80 -7.62 -4.22 8.50
C GLY A 80 -8.60 -3.06 8.34
N TYR A 81 -8.15 -1.84 8.57
CA TYR A 81 -8.96 -0.65 8.36
C TYR A 81 -9.33 -0.45 6.89
N ALA A 82 -8.37 -0.61 5.98
CA ALA A 82 -8.63 -0.53 4.53
C ALA A 82 -9.69 -1.54 4.10
N LYS A 83 -9.61 -2.78 4.57
CA LYS A 83 -10.61 -3.82 4.27
C LYS A 83 -11.99 -3.45 4.81
N ALA A 84 -12.08 -2.92 6.02
CA ALA A 84 -13.34 -2.47 6.61
C ALA A 84 -13.98 -1.32 5.80
N LYS A 85 -13.18 -0.52 5.11
CA LYS A 85 -13.62 0.58 4.23
C LYS A 85 -13.77 0.16 2.76
N ASN A 86 -13.71 -1.12 2.45
CA ASN A 86 -13.79 -1.66 1.09
C ASN A 86 -12.70 -1.13 0.15
N ILE A 87 -11.53 -0.83 0.69
CA ILE A 87 -10.37 -0.40 -0.08
C ILE A 87 -9.56 -1.64 -0.45
N PRO A 88 -9.27 -1.87 -1.75
CA PRO A 88 -8.45 -3.01 -2.17
C PRO A 88 -7.07 -3.00 -1.53
N VAL A 89 -6.57 -4.17 -1.16
CA VAL A 89 -5.26 -4.37 -0.55
C VAL A 89 -4.40 -5.27 -1.44
N ILE A 90 -3.21 -4.80 -1.78
CA ILE A 90 -2.17 -5.59 -2.43
C ILE A 90 -1.09 -5.91 -1.40
N TYR A 91 -0.88 -7.19 -1.19
CA TYR A 91 0.21 -7.74 -0.39
C TYR A 91 1.47 -7.84 -1.24
N VAL A 92 2.57 -7.23 -0.82
CA VAL A 92 3.87 -7.40 -1.48
C VAL A 92 4.92 -7.85 -0.47
N ARG A 93 5.73 -8.83 -0.84
CA ARG A 93 6.74 -9.42 0.03
C ARG A 93 7.96 -9.89 -0.78
N ASN A 94 9.16 -9.65 -0.25
CA ASN A 94 10.38 -10.27 -0.78
C ASN A 94 10.32 -11.78 -0.57
N SER A 95 10.70 -12.56 -1.59
CA SER A 95 10.68 -14.02 -1.55
C SER A 95 11.50 -14.62 -0.40
N LYS A 96 12.56 -13.95 0.04
CA LYS A 96 13.43 -14.38 1.13
C LYS A 96 12.91 -14.03 2.53
N SER A 97 11.84 -13.25 2.63
CA SER A 97 11.24 -12.84 3.90
C SER A 97 10.19 -13.83 4.36
N GLU A 98 9.84 -13.78 5.64
CA GLU A 98 8.76 -14.60 6.18
C GLU A 98 7.39 -14.21 5.64
N HIS A 99 6.56 -15.22 5.43
CA HIS A 99 5.17 -15.02 5.02
C HIS A 99 4.33 -14.46 6.19
N SER A 100 3.51 -13.46 5.90
CA SER A 100 2.50 -12.92 6.84
C SER A 100 1.15 -13.55 6.55
N THR A 101 0.78 -14.55 7.30
CA THR A 101 -0.48 -15.30 7.13
C THR A 101 -1.71 -14.40 7.29
N THR A 102 -1.71 -13.53 8.29
CA THR A 102 -2.86 -12.66 8.60
C THR A 102 -3.10 -11.63 7.49
N VAL A 103 -2.07 -10.92 7.06
CA VAL A 103 -2.20 -9.91 6.00
C VAL A 103 -2.49 -10.57 4.66
N SER A 104 -1.82 -11.67 4.33
CA SER A 104 -2.10 -12.44 3.12
C SER A 104 -3.55 -12.93 3.07
N GLY A 105 -4.08 -13.37 4.22
CA GLY A 105 -5.44 -13.91 4.32
C GLY A 105 -6.54 -12.92 3.99
N ILE A 106 -6.32 -11.62 4.17
CA ILE A 106 -7.30 -10.58 3.87
C ILE A 106 -6.97 -9.73 2.66
N ALA A 107 -5.78 -9.89 2.08
CA ALA A 107 -5.38 -9.18 0.87
C ALA A 107 -6.18 -9.65 -0.35
N ASP A 108 -6.45 -8.73 -1.27
CA ASP A 108 -7.13 -9.02 -2.53
C ASP A 108 -6.15 -9.55 -3.59
N PHE A 109 -4.91 -9.09 -3.56
CA PHE A 109 -3.83 -9.50 -4.46
C PHE A 109 -2.55 -9.72 -3.70
N ARG A 110 -1.67 -10.56 -4.25
CA ARG A 110 -0.37 -10.90 -3.67
C ARG A 110 0.72 -10.82 -4.72
N VAL A 111 1.83 -10.19 -4.35
CA VAL A 111 3.06 -10.15 -5.14
C VAL A 111 4.20 -10.66 -4.27
N ILE A 112 4.82 -11.75 -4.69
CA ILE A 112 6.09 -12.22 -4.12
C ILE A 112 7.17 -11.83 -5.13
N TYR A 113 8.11 -11.00 -4.70
CA TYR A 113 9.12 -10.44 -5.59
C TYR A 113 10.54 -10.86 -5.19
N GLU A 114 11.42 -10.97 -6.20
CA GLU A 114 12.83 -11.29 -6.01
C GLU A 114 13.70 -10.03 -5.83
N ASN A 115 13.34 -8.96 -6.52
CA ASN A 115 14.03 -7.67 -6.48
C ASN A 115 13.07 -6.53 -6.87
N GLU A 116 13.57 -5.29 -6.84
CA GLU A 116 12.75 -4.11 -7.14
C GLU A 116 12.24 -4.07 -8.59
N ILE A 117 12.98 -4.61 -9.53
CA ILE A 117 12.56 -4.67 -10.94
C ILE A 117 11.39 -5.64 -11.10
N ASP A 118 11.50 -6.82 -10.50
CA ASP A 118 10.46 -7.83 -10.48
C ASP A 118 9.18 -7.31 -9.76
N LEU A 119 9.36 -6.59 -8.65
CA LEU A 119 8.27 -5.95 -7.94
C LEU A 119 7.50 -4.97 -8.82
N GLU A 120 8.21 -4.06 -9.50
CA GLU A 120 7.60 -3.08 -10.38
C GLU A 120 6.78 -3.73 -11.50
N GLU A 121 7.33 -4.73 -12.17
CA GLU A 121 6.66 -5.45 -13.26
C GLU A 121 5.40 -6.18 -12.79
N LYS A 122 5.51 -6.94 -11.71
CA LYS A 122 4.38 -7.71 -11.16
C LYS A 122 3.27 -6.81 -10.64
N LEU A 123 3.65 -5.73 -9.95
CA LEU A 123 2.70 -4.76 -9.42
C LEU A 123 1.98 -4.01 -10.55
N GLU A 124 2.70 -3.61 -11.58
CA GLU A 124 2.12 -2.94 -12.74
C GLU A 124 1.02 -3.77 -13.41
N LYS A 125 1.22 -5.08 -13.54
CA LYS A 125 0.20 -5.99 -14.10
C LYS A 125 -1.10 -5.99 -13.28
N ILE A 126 -0.98 -6.05 -11.96
CA ILE A 126 -2.14 -6.01 -11.06
C ILE A 126 -2.83 -4.65 -11.13
N LEU A 127 -2.08 -3.56 -11.10
CA LEU A 127 -2.63 -2.21 -11.15
C LEU A 127 -3.36 -1.93 -12.46
N LYS A 128 -2.88 -2.44 -13.59
CA LYS A 128 -3.59 -2.34 -14.87
C LYS A 128 -4.95 -3.02 -14.84
N THR A 129 -5.05 -4.17 -14.20
CA THR A 129 -6.31 -4.88 -13.99
C THR A 129 -7.27 -4.06 -13.13
N LEU A 130 -6.78 -3.46 -12.07
CA LEU A 130 -7.57 -2.61 -11.16
C LEU A 130 -7.94 -1.27 -11.77
N SER A 131 -7.12 -0.68 -12.64
CA SER A 131 -7.37 0.63 -13.24
C SER A 131 -8.67 0.67 -14.08
N VAL A 132 -9.09 -0.47 -14.60
CA VAL A 132 -10.41 -0.60 -15.27
C VAL A 132 -11.56 -0.35 -14.30
N SER A 133 -11.39 -0.71 -13.02
CA SER A 133 -12.38 -0.51 -11.95
C SER A 133 -12.40 0.91 -11.40
N PHE A 134 -11.32 1.69 -11.61
CA PHE A 134 -11.19 3.07 -11.12
C PHE A 134 -11.66 4.14 -12.10
N LYS A 135 -12.11 3.78 -13.30
CA LYS A 135 -12.72 4.74 -14.23
C LYS A 135 -14.03 5.22 -13.64
N PRO A 136 -14.24 6.53 -13.48
CA PRO A 136 -15.54 7.03 -13.07
C PRO A 136 -16.58 6.52 -14.07
N HIS A 137 -17.70 6.03 -13.58
CA HIS A 137 -18.85 5.75 -14.42
C HIS A 137 -19.17 7.02 -15.20
N GLN A 138 -18.88 7.00 -16.50
CA GLN A 138 -19.44 8.02 -17.38
C GLN A 138 -20.97 7.86 -17.27
N THR A 139 -21.59 8.78 -16.55
CA THR A 139 -23.03 8.97 -16.62
C THR A 139 -23.35 9.20 -18.08
N ARG A 140 -23.98 8.17 -18.70
CA ARG A 140 -24.63 8.37 -20.00
C ARG A 140 -25.74 9.39 -19.76
N THR A 141 -25.46 10.64 -20.08
CA THR A 141 -26.52 11.61 -20.32
C THR A 141 -27.21 11.20 -21.61
N ASN A 142 -28.43 10.74 -21.47
CA ASN A 142 -29.37 10.63 -22.59
C ASN A 142 -29.72 12.03 -23.05
#